data_9d9c4fcd2f605f3439e107735ffa4e9e
#
_entry.id   9d9c4fcd2f605f3439e107735ffa4e9e
#
_cell.length_a   1.000
_cell.length_b   1.000
_cell.length_c   1.000
_cell.angle_alpha   90.00
_cell.angle_beta   90.00
_cell.angle_gamma   90.00
#
_symmetry.space_group_name_H-M   'P 1'
#
loop_
_entity.id
_entity.type
_entity.pdbx_description
1 polymer ?
#
loop_
_entity_poly.entity_id
_entity_poly.type
_entity_poly.pdbx_seq_one_letter_code
_entity_poly.pdbx_strand_id
1 'polypeptide(L)' 'MVAVTEDAPLLESISDFCRRSGIAESTFGRRAVNDGKFVARLRDGARITPETLARVERKLNPSSAPA' A
#
# COMPACT_ATOMS: atom_id res chain seq x y z
N MET A 1 -9.29 -7.62 -21.68
CA MET A 1 -9.17 -7.63 -21.10
C MET A 1 -8.58 -6.92 -20.40
N VAL A 2 -8.61 -6.68 -19.66
CA VAL A 2 -8.22 -5.87 -18.99
C VAL A 2 -7.23 -6.05 -18.32
N ALA A 3 -6.46 -5.40 -18.40
CA ALA A 3 -5.46 -5.42 -17.70
C ALA A 3 -5.71 -5.08 -16.46
N VAL A 4 -5.81 -5.78 -15.65
CA VAL A 4 -5.95 -5.46 -14.44
C VAL A 4 -4.79 -5.09 -13.88
N THR A 5 -4.67 -4.03 -13.35
CA THR A 5 -3.57 -3.70 -12.64
C THR A 5 -3.72 -4.30 -11.35
N GLU A 6 -2.90 -5.09 -10.93
CA GLU A 6 -2.89 -5.67 -9.62
C GLU A 6 -2.71 -4.64 -8.56
N ASP A 7 -2.18 -3.48 -8.91
CA ASP A 7 -1.94 -2.41 -7.95
C ASP A 7 -3.18 -1.61 -7.63
N ALA A 8 -4.19 -1.66 -8.49
CA ALA A 8 -5.37 -0.85 -8.27
C ALA A 8 -6.11 -1.21 -6.97
N PRO A 9 -6.36 -2.47 -6.68
CA PRO A 9 -6.99 -2.81 -5.41
C PRO A 9 -6.13 -2.45 -4.21
N LEU A 10 -4.82 -2.56 -4.37
CA LEU A 10 -3.91 -2.22 -3.30
C LEU A 10 -3.95 -0.72 -3.02
N LEU A 11 -3.98 0.09 -4.06
CA LEU A 11 -4.07 1.53 -3.89
C LEU A 11 -5.36 1.93 -3.19
N GLU A 12 -6.45 1.28 -3.52
CA GLU A 12 -7.71 1.57 -2.87
C GLU A 12 -7.66 1.19 -1.40
N SER A 13 -7.04 0.07 -1.08
CA SER A 13 -6.90 -0.35 0.30
C SER A 13 -6.05 0.63 1.09
N ILE A 14 -4.98 1.10 0.51
CA ILE A 14 -4.10 2.06 1.14
C ILE A 14 -4.84 3.37 1.38
N SER A 15 -5.54 3.84 0.36
CA SER A 15 -6.27 5.08 0.46
C SER A 15 -7.34 5.02 1.54
N ASP A 16 -8.06 3.92 1.59
CA ASP A 16 -9.09 3.72 2.58
C ASP A 16 -8.51 3.64 3.98
N PHE A 17 -7.41 2.93 4.13
CA PHE A 17 -6.73 2.83 5.41
C PHE A 17 -6.29 4.22 5.90
N CYS A 18 -5.70 5.00 5.02
CA CYS A 18 -5.23 6.34 5.39
C CYS A 18 -6.38 7.23 5.79
N ARG A 19 -7.49 7.12 5.08
CA ARG A 19 -8.67 7.93 5.39
C ARG A 19 -9.22 7.55 6.76
N ARG A 20 -9.32 6.27 7.04
CA ARG A 20 -9.85 5.82 8.31
C ARG A 20 -8.92 6.12 9.47
N SER A 21 -7.63 6.09 9.23
CA SER A 21 -6.65 6.35 10.26
C SER A 21 -6.32 7.82 10.42
N GLY A 22 -6.75 8.64 9.47
CA GLY A 22 -6.46 10.06 9.53
C GLY A 22 -5.01 10.41 9.25
N ILE A 23 -4.32 9.61 8.43
CA ILE A 23 -2.93 9.89 8.10
C ILE A 23 -2.79 10.12 6.62
N ALA A 24 -1.71 10.78 6.23
CA ALA A 24 -1.45 11.01 4.83
C ALA A 24 -0.86 9.76 4.19
N GLU A 25 -1.01 9.65 2.88
CA GLU A 25 -0.45 8.52 2.15
C GLU A 25 1.07 8.50 2.24
N SER A 26 1.68 9.67 2.28
CA SER A 26 3.14 9.74 2.44
C SER A 26 3.54 9.18 3.80
N THR A 27 2.76 9.45 4.82
CA THR A 27 3.02 8.90 6.14
C THR A 27 2.88 7.39 6.13
N PHE A 28 1.87 6.89 5.44
CA PHE A 28 1.69 5.46 5.32
C PHE A 28 2.90 4.81 4.67
N GLY A 29 3.38 5.37 3.56
CA GLY A 29 4.53 4.82 2.85
C GLY A 29 5.77 4.80 3.72
N ARG A 30 5.98 5.86 4.48
CA ARG A 30 7.11 5.92 5.37
C ARG A 30 7.05 4.85 6.44
N ARG A 31 5.89 4.64 7.01
CA ARG A 31 5.74 3.66 8.08
C ARG A 31 5.74 2.23 7.57
N ALA A 32 5.16 2.01 6.39
CA ALA A 32 5.05 0.65 5.88
C ALA A 32 6.33 0.17 5.22
N VAL A 33 6.95 1.01 4.41
CA VAL A 33 8.10 0.61 3.62
C VAL A 33 9.25 1.59 3.69
N ASN A 34 9.17 2.51 4.63
CA ASN A 34 10.21 3.52 4.83
C ASN A 34 10.43 4.39 3.58
N ASP A 35 9.38 4.67 2.86
CA ASP A 35 9.47 5.45 1.62
C ASP A 35 8.24 6.33 1.51
N GLY A 36 8.39 7.62 1.74
CA GLY A 36 7.27 8.54 1.71
C GLY A 36 6.65 8.72 0.34
N LYS A 37 7.35 8.33 -0.72
CA LYS A 37 6.83 8.46 -2.07
C LYS A 37 6.30 7.16 -2.63
N PHE A 38 6.20 6.16 -1.80
CA PHE A 38 5.78 4.83 -2.23
C PHE A 38 4.40 4.84 -2.91
N VAL A 39 3.42 5.46 -2.26
CA VAL A 39 2.06 5.47 -2.80
C VAL A 39 1.99 6.28 -4.09
N ALA A 40 2.72 7.40 -4.14
CA ALA A 40 2.74 8.20 -5.35
C ALA A 40 3.33 7.41 -6.52
N ARG A 41 4.36 6.64 -6.27
CA ARG A 41 4.95 5.81 -7.31
C ARG A 41 3.99 4.72 -7.77
N LEU A 42 3.26 4.14 -6.84
CA LEU A 42 2.27 3.14 -7.19
C LEU A 42 1.21 3.74 -8.11
N ARG A 43 0.75 4.94 -7.81
CA ARG A 43 -0.24 5.60 -8.63
C ARG A 43 0.29 5.90 -10.01
N ASP A 44 1.60 6.10 -10.10
CA ASP A 44 2.24 6.37 -11.34
C ASP A 44 2.52 5.11 -12.14
N GLY A 45 2.19 3.96 -11.62
CA GLY A 45 2.36 2.71 -12.33
C GLY A 45 3.59 1.91 -11.97
N ALA A 46 4.28 2.30 -10.91
CA ALA A 46 5.45 1.57 -10.50
C ALA A 46 5.07 0.18 -10.01
N ARG A 47 5.95 -0.76 -10.20
CA ARG A 47 5.71 -2.10 -9.75
C ARG A 47 6.15 -2.27 -8.32
N ILE A 48 5.52 -3.24 -7.66
CA ILE A 48 5.86 -3.51 -6.27
C ILE A 48 6.35 -4.94 -6.18
N THR A 49 7.40 -5.16 -5.43
CA THR A 49 7.94 -6.52 -5.27
C THR A 49 7.08 -7.28 -4.27
N PRO A 50 7.10 -8.60 -4.32
CA PRO A 50 6.32 -9.38 -3.34
C PRO A 50 6.72 -9.10 -1.90
N GLU A 51 7.97 -8.82 -1.67
CA GLU A 51 8.45 -8.52 -0.34
C GLU A 51 7.86 -7.21 0.15
N THR A 52 7.85 -6.20 -0.69
CA THR A 52 7.28 -4.92 -0.35
C THR A 52 5.77 -5.04 -0.16
N LEU A 53 5.13 -5.82 -1.01
CA LEU A 53 3.70 -6.05 -0.89
C LEU A 53 3.37 -6.67 0.46
N ALA A 54 4.16 -7.63 0.91
CA ALA A 54 3.92 -8.25 2.19
C ALA A 54 4.02 -7.23 3.33
N ARG A 55 4.97 -6.31 3.25
CA ARG A 55 5.11 -5.28 4.26
C ARG A 55 3.91 -4.36 4.28
N VAL A 56 3.42 -4.00 3.11
CA VAL A 56 2.26 -3.14 3.00
C VAL A 56 1.03 -3.84 3.57
N GLU A 57 0.86 -5.09 3.22
CA GLU A 57 -0.31 -5.84 3.67
C GLU A 57 -0.30 -6.01 5.18
N ARG A 58 0.86 -6.17 5.76
CA ARG A 58 0.96 -6.25 7.20
C ARG A 58 0.51 -4.98 7.87
N LYS A 59 0.83 -3.85 7.25
CA LYS A 59 0.43 -2.56 7.81
C LYS A 59 -1.06 -2.35 7.66
N LEU A 60 -1.62 -2.80 6.54
CA LEU A 60 -3.04 -2.64 6.30
C LEU A 60 -3.87 -3.56 7.19
N ASN A 61 -3.39 -4.77 7.41
CA ASN A 61 -4.13 -5.76 8.17
C ASN A 61 -3.27 -6.43 9.21
N PRO A 62 -2.94 -5.73 10.26
CA PRO A 62 -2.06 -6.31 11.29
C PRO A 62 -2.66 -7.57 11.92
N SER A 63 -3.96 -7.63 11.99
CA SER A 63 -4.59 -8.79 12.60
C SER A 63 -4.58 -10.00 11.69
N SER A 64 -4.27 -9.84 10.44
CA SER A 64 -4.16 -10.97 9.56
C SER A 64 -2.77 -11.50 9.50
N ALA A 65 -1.86 -11.00 10.25
CA ALA A 65 -0.51 -11.49 10.23
C ALA A 65 -0.50 -12.94 10.61
N PRO A 66 0.30 -13.74 10.00
CA PRO A 66 0.38 -15.14 10.37
C PRO A 66 0.91 -15.26 11.75
N ALA A 67 0.35 -16.15 12.44
CA ALA A 67 0.76 -16.34 13.81
C ALA A 67 2.14 -16.92 13.90
#